data_cda96afe23913753ff65bd6aef03c340
#
_entry.id   cda96afe23913753ff65bd6aef03c340
#
_cell.length_a   1.000
_cell.length_b   1.000
_cell.length_c   1.000
_cell.angle_alpha   90.00
_cell.angle_beta   90.00
_cell.angle_gamma   90.00
#
_symmetry.space_group_name_H-M   'P 1'
#
loop_
_entity.id
_entity.type
_entity.pdbx_description
1 polymer ?
#
loop_
_entity_poly.entity_id
_entity_poly.type
_entity_poly.pdbx_seq_one_letter_code
_entity_poly.pdbx_strand_id
1 'polypeptide(L)'
;MKKLVFLTGAGMSVESGFKTFRGNDGLWENYPVEQIATHEGWEADPTLVTNFYNMLRHKLYAAQPNEGHKLIKELEKDFDVTVITQNVDNLHEKAGSKNVIHLHGELSKVCSSRDPYDYRYIKELPEDDCEVKPGTEAGDGSLLRPFIVFFGESVPMIEPAAEAVQQADIFVIIGTSLNVYPAAGLISYTKPHIPIYLIDPGAVNTNGYYKIEHIMKGASDGMKELKEILKK
;
A
#
# COMPACT_ATOMS: atom_id res chain seq x y z
N MET A 1 -8.92 22.44 -8.55
CA MET A 1 -9.61 21.14 -8.69
C MET A 1 -10.00 20.65 -7.30
N LYS A 2 -11.08 19.85 -7.16
CA LYS A 2 -11.40 19.19 -5.89
C LYS A 2 -10.32 18.15 -5.56
N LYS A 3 -10.00 18.01 -4.28
CA LYS A 3 -9.03 17.04 -3.80
C LYS A 3 -9.71 15.69 -3.58
N LEU A 4 -9.28 14.70 -4.34
CA LEU A 4 -9.75 13.32 -4.31
C LEU A 4 -8.65 12.42 -3.72
N VAL A 5 -8.88 11.92 -2.51
CA VAL A 5 -7.88 11.12 -1.79
C VAL A 5 -8.32 9.67 -1.73
N PHE A 6 -7.44 8.77 -2.16
CA PHE A 6 -7.64 7.33 -2.08
C PHE A 6 -6.82 6.73 -0.94
N LEU A 7 -7.42 5.80 -0.19
CA LEU A 7 -6.72 4.87 0.70
C LEU A 7 -6.85 3.46 0.13
N THR A 8 -5.75 2.88 -0.33
CA THR A 8 -5.77 1.56 -0.95
C THR A 8 -5.07 0.50 -0.09
N GLY A 9 -5.57 -0.72 -0.13
CA GLY A 9 -4.99 -1.89 0.51
C GLY A 9 -4.84 -3.06 -0.47
N ALA A 10 -4.52 -4.25 0.03
CA ALA A 10 -4.16 -5.41 -0.78
C ALA A 10 -5.23 -5.81 -1.80
N GLY A 11 -6.51 -5.59 -1.51
CA GLY A 11 -7.62 -5.82 -2.44
C GLY A 11 -7.52 -5.03 -3.74
N MET A 12 -6.83 -3.89 -3.72
CA MET A 12 -6.55 -3.09 -4.93
C MET A 12 -5.70 -3.86 -5.95
N SER A 13 -4.77 -4.69 -5.49
CA SER A 13 -3.78 -5.39 -6.33
C SER A 13 -4.12 -6.85 -6.62
N VAL A 14 -5.25 -7.38 -6.11
CA VAL A 14 -5.67 -8.78 -6.33
C VAL A 14 -5.80 -9.10 -7.83
N GLU A 15 -6.46 -8.26 -8.60
CA GLU A 15 -6.64 -8.44 -10.04
C GLU A 15 -5.33 -8.30 -10.84
N SER A 16 -4.26 -7.82 -10.21
CA SER A 16 -2.89 -7.75 -10.74
C SER A 16 -2.04 -8.96 -10.37
N GLY A 17 -2.61 -9.96 -9.67
CA GLY A 17 -1.93 -11.19 -9.27
C GLY A 17 -1.32 -11.19 -7.87
N PHE A 18 -1.49 -10.13 -7.09
CA PHE A 18 -1.10 -10.12 -5.68
C PHE A 18 -2.21 -10.73 -4.81
N LYS A 19 -1.85 -11.66 -3.96
CA LYS A 19 -2.80 -12.22 -2.98
C LYS A 19 -2.98 -11.24 -1.81
N THR A 20 -4.18 -11.22 -1.22
CA THR A 20 -4.41 -10.48 0.03
C THR A 20 -3.61 -11.10 1.18
N PHE A 21 -3.28 -10.29 2.18
CA PHE A 21 -2.56 -10.78 3.36
C PHE A 21 -3.42 -11.71 4.22
N ARG A 22 -4.75 -11.52 4.25
CA ARG A 22 -5.71 -12.28 5.06
C ARG A 22 -6.74 -12.90 4.14
N GLY A 23 -6.71 -14.20 3.98
CA GLY A 23 -7.67 -14.96 3.19
C GLY A 23 -7.21 -16.40 3.07
N ASN A 24 -8.14 -17.32 2.71
CA ASN A 24 -7.89 -18.75 2.52
C ASN A 24 -6.92 -18.97 1.37
N ASP A 25 -5.98 -18.43 1.02
CA ASP A 25 -4.90 -18.49 0.02
C ASP A 25 -3.96 -17.29 0.18
N GLY A 26 -3.95 -16.63 1.35
CA GLY A 26 -3.11 -15.48 1.65
C GLY A 26 -1.61 -15.82 1.64
N LEU A 27 -0.76 -14.80 1.50
CA LEU A 27 0.69 -14.95 1.60
C LEU A 27 1.13 -15.62 2.91
N TRP A 28 0.32 -15.46 3.97
CA TRP A 28 0.60 -15.93 5.32
C TRP A 28 0.40 -17.43 5.54
N GLU A 29 -0.22 -18.17 4.60
CA GLU A 29 -0.38 -19.63 4.76
C GLU A 29 0.95 -20.39 4.79
N ASN A 30 1.93 -19.91 4.03
CA ASN A 30 3.25 -20.56 3.92
C ASN A 30 4.35 -19.82 4.69
N TYR A 31 4.09 -18.60 5.14
CA TYR A 31 5.05 -17.73 5.80
C TYR A 31 4.38 -16.99 6.96
N PRO A 32 4.55 -17.42 8.22
CA PRO A 32 4.00 -16.73 9.37
C PRO A 32 4.42 -15.26 9.41
N VAL A 33 3.46 -14.38 9.65
CA VAL A 33 3.68 -12.92 9.74
C VAL A 33 4.82 -12.57 10.70
N GLU A 34 4.84 -13.28 11.82
CA GLU A 34 5.81 -13.09 12.90
C GLU A 34 7.24 -13.33 12.43
N GLN A 35 7.45 -14.18 11.42
CA GLN A 35 8.78 -14.52 10.91
C GLN A 35 9.27 -13.58 9.80
N ILE A 36 8.34 -13.03 9.00
CA ILE A 36 8.74 -12.34 7.76
C ILE A 36 8.33 -10.87 7.69
N ALA A 37 7.47 -10.40 8.58
CA ALA A 37 6.94 -9.05 8.53
C ALA A 37 6.97 -8.32 9.88
N THR A 38 7.76 -8.80 10.84
CA THR A 38 8.00 -8.12 12.11
C THR A 38 9.47 -7.76 12.26
N HIS A 39 9.75 -6.78 13.12
CA HIS A 39 11.12 -6.42 13.46
C HIS A 39 11.86 -7.61 14.11
N GLU A 40 11.20 -8.30 15.02
CA GLU A 40 11.74 -9.48 15.71
C GLU A 40 12.03 -10.64 14.73
N GLY A 41 11.17 -10.82 13.71
CA GLY A 41 11.39 -11.81 12.66
C GLY A 41 12.64 -11.50 11.81
N TRP A 42 12.85 -10.21 11.50
CA TRP A 42 14.06 -9.76 10.85
C TRP A 42 15.31 -10.03 11.69
N GLU A 43 15.29 -9.70 12.97
CA GLU A 43 16.43 -9.93 13.87
C GLU A 43 16.72 -11.43 14.06
N ALA A 44 15.68 -12.27 14.09
CA ALA A 44 15.82 -13.71 14.29
C ALA A 44 16.39 -14.43 13.05
N ASP A 45 15.91 -14.10 11.85
CA ASP A 45 16.37 -14.71 10.59
C ASP A 45 16.36 -13.73 9.41
N PRO A 46 17.38 -12.86 9.29
CA PRO A 46 17.50 -11.94 8.16
C PRO A 46 17.56 -12.66 6.80
N THR A 47 18.05 -13.91 6.77
CA THR A 47 18.17 -14.71 5.54
C THR A 47 16.79 -15.11 5.03
N LEU A 48 15.93 -15.63 5.91
CA LEU A 48 14.57 -16.00 5.57
C LEU A 48 13.80 -14.77 5.03
N VAL A 49 13.88 -13.66 5.75
CA VAL A 49 13.19 -12.40 5.36
C VAL A 49 13.71 -11.90 4.01
N THR A 50 15.03 -11.85 3.80
CA THR A 50 15.60 -11.41 2.53
C THR A 50 15.11 -12.28 1.37
N ASN A 51 15.14 -13.59 1.50
CA ASN A 51 14.69 -14.53 0.46
C ASN A 51 13.18 -14.38 0.17
N PHE A 52 12.37 -14.19 1.21
CA PHE A 52 10.94 -13.95 1.06
C PHE A 52 10.66 -12.67 0.23
N TYR A 53 11.34 -11.56 0.54
CA TYR A 53 11.15 -10.31 -0.19
C TYR A 53 11.78 -10.33 -1.59
N ASN A 54 12.83 -11.11 -1.84
CA ASN A 54 13.33 -11.39 -3.20
C ASN A 54 12.25 -12.08 -4.05
N MET A 55 11.61 -13.13 -3.52
CA MET A 55 10.50 -13.81 -4.19
C MET A 55 9.35 -12.83 -4.52
N LEU A 56 9.02 -11.92 -3.61
CA LEU A 56 7.97 -10.92 -3.84
C LEU A 56 8.36 -9.90 -4.92
N ARG A 57 9.64 -9.49 -5.00
CA ARG A 57 10.13 -8.58 -6.04
C ARG A 57 10.00 -9.17 -7.45
N HIS A 58 10.30 -10.46 -7.63
CA HIS A 58 10.04 -11.11 -8.92
C HIS A 58 8.56 -11.04 -9.33
N LYS A 59 7.65 -11.25 -8.37
CA LYS A 59 6.21 -11.07 -8.64
C LYS A 59 5.86 -9.61 -8.96
N LEU A 60 6.47 -8.65 -8.26
CA LEU A 60 6.26 -7.23 -8.48
C LEU A 60 6.61 -6.82 -9.90
N TYR A 61 7.77 -7.23 -10.38
CA TYR A 61 8.23 -6.83 -11.71
C TYR A 61 7.40 -7.48 -12.82
N ALA A 62 6.94 -8.71 -12.63
CA ALA A 62 6.04 -9.40 -13.56
C ALA A 62 4.60 -8.82 -13.56
N ALA A 63 4.18 -8.17 -12.49
CA ALA A 63 2.81 -7.68 -12.36
C ALA A 63 2.56 -6.41 -13.18
N GLN A 64 1.31 -6.31 -13.68
CA GLN A 64 0.83 -5.13 -14.39
C GLN A 64 -0.31 -4.45 -13.64
N PRO A 65 -0.43 -3.12 -13.69
CA PRO A 65 -1.55 -2.42 -13.10
C PRO A 65 -2.87 -2.87 -13.74
N ASN A 66 -3.85 -3.15 -12.88
CA ASN A 66 -5.21 -3.48 -13.33
C ASN A 66 -6.00 -2.22 -13.70
N GLU A 67 -7.24 -2.42 -14.16
CA GLU A 67 -8.11 -1.33 -14.60
C GLU A 67 -8.43 -0.33 -13.48
N GLY A 68 -8.51 -0.78 -12.23
CA GLY A 68 -8.71 0.11 -11.07
C GLY A 68 -7.57 1.12 -10.92
N HIS A 69 -6.31 0.68 -11.03
CA HIS A 69 -5.13 1.58 -11.00
C HIS A 69 -5.18 2.61 -12.14
N LYS A 70 -5.51 2.17 -13.36
CA LYS A 70 -5.60 3.04 -14.54
C LYS A 70 -6.71 4.08 -14.41
N LEU A 71 -7.86 3.68 -13.84
CA LEU A 71 -8.99 4.60 -13.61
C LEU A 71 -8.67 5.65 -12.55
N ILE A 72 -7.92 5.30 -11.48
CA ILE A 72 -7.42 6.30 -10.52
C ILE A 72 -6.56 7.34 -11.24
N LYS A 73 -5.62 6.88 -12.07
CA LYS A 73 -4.80 7.78 -12.89
C LYS A 73 -5.61 8.65 -13.84
N GLU A 74 -6.65 8.11 -14.45
CA GLU A 74 -7.50 8.86 -15.37
C GLU A 74 -8.21 10.03 -14.68
N LEU A 75 -8.62 9.85 -13.41
CA LEU A 75 -9.26 10.90 -12.61
C LEU A 75 -8.37 12.11 -12.31
N GLU A 76 -7.05 12.00 -12.47
CA GLU A 76 -6.14 13.16 -12.36
C GLU A 76 -6.39 14.25 -13.42
N LYS A 77 -7.20 13.98 -14.45
CA LYS A 77 -7.63 14.99 -15.42
C LYS A 77 -8.62 15.98 -14.83
N ASP A 78 -9.45 15.52 -13.88
CA ASP A 78 -10.60 16.25 -13.34
C ASP A 78 -10.42 16.63 -11.87
N PHE A 79 -9.53 15.91 -11.15
CA PHE A 79 -9.30 16.04 -9.71
C PHE A 79 -7.82 16.22 -9.39
N ASP A 80 -7.54 16.84 -8.24
CA ASP A 80 -6.25 16.78 -7.58
C ASP A 80 -6.20 15.48 -6.77
N VAL A 81 -5.58 14.45 -7.36
CA VAL A 81 -5.60 13.08 -6.83
C VAL A 81 -4.38 12.81 -5.97
N THR A 82 -4.60 12.31 -4.76
CA THR A 82 -3.57 11.71 -3.91
C THR A 82 -3.95 10.27 -3.60
N VAL A 83 -3.01 9.36 -3.80
CA VAL A 83 -3.14 7.95 -3.42
C VAL A 83 -2.32 7.70 -2.16
N ILE A 84 -2.98 7.22 -1.11
CA ILE A 84 -2.34 6.70 0.09
C ILE A 84 -2.46 5.18 0.00
N THR A 85 -1.34 4.47 -0.05
CA THR A 85 -1.38 3.01 -0.18
C THR A 85 -0.74 2.30 1.00
N GLN A 86 -1.39 1.24 1.47
CA GLN A 86 -0.83 0.27 2.40
C GLN A 86 0.00 -0.79 1.67
N ASN A 87 -0.14 -0.86 0.34
CA ASN A 87 0.58 -1.82 -0.48
C ASN A 87 2.04 -1.38 -0.64
N VAL A 88 2.88 -2.37 -0.78
CA VAL A 88 4.32 -2.18 -1.02
C VAL A 88 4.69 -2.33 -2.50
N ASP A 89 3.70 -2.67 -3.34
CA ASP A 89 3.87 -2.68 -4.80
C ASP A 89 3.88 -1.25 -5.38
N ASN A 90 4.38 -1.11 -6.60
CA ASN A 90 4.44 0.15 -7.35
C ASN A 90 3.41 0.21 -8.51
N LEU A 91 2.28 -0.47 -8.37
CA LEU A 91 1.29 -0.58 -9.45
C LEU A 91 0.58 0.75 -9.73
N HIS A 92 0.44 1.62 -8.74
CA HIS A 92 -0.06 2.97 -8.93
C HIS A 92 0.88 3.80 -9.81
N GLU A 93 2.17 3.75 -9.54
CA GLU A 93 3.22 4.43 -10.33
C GLU A 93 3.33 3.83 -11.74
N LYS A 94 3.29 2.51 -11.86
CA LYS A 94 3.25 1.81 -13.17
C LYS A 94 2.01 2.21 -13.99
N ALA A 95 0.88 2.52 -13.36
CA ALA A 95 -0.30 3.07 -14.02
C ALA A 95 -0.13 4.56 -14.37
N GLY A 96 0.87 5.24 -13.81
CA GLY A 96 1.22 6.63 -14.05
C GLY A 96 0.69 7.62 -13.02
N SER A 97 0.17 7.17 -11.85
CA SER A 97 -0.23 8.05 -10.75
C SER A 97 0.94 8.90 -10.26
N LYS A 98 0.70 10.19 -10.04
CA LYS A 98 1.78 11.16 -9.79
C LYS A 98 2.06 11.39 -8.30
N ASN A 99 1.03 11.29 -7.47
CA ASN A 99 1.13 11.58 -6.05
C ASN A 99 0.68 10.36 -5.26
N VAL A 100 1.67 9.53 -4.89
CA VAL A 100 1.48 8.28 -4.15
C VAL A 100 2.25 8.35 -2.83
N ILE A 101 1.58 8.07 -1.73
CA ILE A 101 2.14 7.98 -0.37
C ILE A 101 2.13 6.52 0.05
N HIS A 102 3.30 5.90 0.14
CA HIS A 102 3.47 4.54 0.63
C HIS A 102 3.55 4.52 2.15
N LEU A 103 2.55 3.98 2.83
CA LEU A 103 2.54 3.90 4.30
C LEU A 103 3.51 2.85 4.84
N HIS A 104 3.68 1.76 4.11
CA HIS A 104 4.42 0.59 4.59
C HIS A 104 5.72 0.32 3.82
N GLY A 105 6.25 1.35 3.15
CA GLY A 105 7.48 1.23 2.35
C GLY A 105 7.22 0.71 0.94
N GLU A 106 8.30 0.38 0.24
CA GLU A 106 8.30 0.06 -1.19
C GLU A 106 9.15 -1.18 -1.47
N LEU A 107 8.53 -2.20 -2.05
CA LEU A 107 9.15 -3.50 -2.31
C LEU A 107 10.32 -3.44 -3.29
N SER A 108 10.30 -2.48 -4.22
CA SER A 108 11.40 -2.22 -5.16
C SER A 108 12.66 -1.66 -4.51
N LYS A 109 12.57 -1.24 -3.24
CA LYS A 109 13.68 -0.58 -2.53
C LYS A 109 14.25 -1.43 -1.40
N VAL A 110 15.48 -1.11 -1.04
CA VAL A 110 16.21 -1.64 0.10
C VAL A 110 16.81 -0.51 0.91
N CYS A 111 17.13 -0.78 2.18
CA CYS A 111 17.65 0.22 3.11
C CYS A 111 18.61 -0.42 4.13
N SER A 112 19.27 0.44 4.93
CA SER A 112 20.03 -0.01 6.09
C SER A 112 19.12 -0.60 7.17
N SER A 113 19.54 -1.70 7.81
CA SER A 113 18.82 -2.26 8.95
C SER A 113 19.02 -1.46 10.23
N ARG A 114 20.04 -0.59 10.30
CA ARG A 114 20.30 0.29 11.45
C ARG A 114 19.35 1.47 11.49
N ASP A 115 19.19 2.14 10.35
CA ASP A 115 18.25 3.24 10.16
C ASP A 115 17.59 3.11 8.79
N PRO A 116 16.38 2.55 8.73
CA PRO A 116 15.66 2.34 7.47
C PRO A 116 15.36 3.62 6.70
N TYR A 117 15.39 4.78 7.36
CA TYR A 117 15.03 6.07 6.77
C TYR A 117 16.23 6.96 6.45
N ASP A 118 17.45 6.49 6.69
CA ASP A 118 18.64 7.18 6.22
C ASP A 118 18.72 7.10 4.69
N TYR A 119 18.34 8.21 4.02
CA TYR A 119 18.26 8.29 2.56
C TYR A 119 19.57 7.93 1.84
N ARG A 120 20.72 8.01 2.52
CA ARG A 120 22.04 7.64 1.96
C ARG A 120 22.12 6.15 1.62
N TYR A 121 21.34 5.33 2.30
CA TYR A 121 21.36 3.87 2.19
C TYR A 121 20.05 3.31 1.61
N ILE A 122 19.10 4.17 1.21
CA ILE A 122 17.92 3.73 0.47
C ILE A 122 18.31 3.62 -1.00
N LYS A 123 18.11 2.42 -1.57
CA LYS A 123 18.43 2.14 -2.97
C LYS A 123 17.24 1.45 -3.64
N GLU A 124 16.95 1.86 -4.86
CA GLU A 124 16.02 1.14 -5.72
C GLU A 124 16.77 0.02 -6.44
N LEU A 125 16.15 -1.16 -6.49
CA LEU A 125 16.67 -2.31 -7.20
C LEU A 125 16.01 -2.38 -8.57
N PRO A 126 16.79 -2.41 -9.67
CA PRO A 126 16.22 -2.54 -11.01
C PRO A 126 15.67 -3.96 -11.25
N GLU A 127 14.80 -4.10 -12.26
CA GLU A 127 14.15 -5.37 -12.57
C GLU A 127 15.13 -6.50 -12.89
N ASP A 128 16.19 -6.19 -13.60
CA ASP A 128 17.23 -7.12 -14.06
C ASP A 128 18.25 -7.48 -12.95
N ASP A 129 18.23 -6.77 -11.82
CA ASP A 129 19.09 -7.02 -10.64
C ASP A 129 18.31 -6.77 -9.34
N CYS A 130 17.18 -7.45 -9.18
CA CYS A 130 16.26 -7.22 -8.07
C CYS A 130 16.46 -8.11 -6.85
N GLU A 131 17.44 -9.03 -6.89
CA GLU A 131 17.75 -9.91 -5.78
C GLU A 131 18.82 -9.32 -4.85
N VAL A 132 18.57 -9.44 -3.56
CA VAL A 132 19.56 -9.16 -2.52
C VAL A 132 20.13 -10.48 -2.02
N LYS A 133 21.44 -10.63 -2.08
CA LYS A 133 22.10 -11.79 -1.44
C LYS A 133 22.00 -11.64 0.08
N PRO A 134 21.49 -12.64 0.83
CA PRO A 134 21.50 -12.60 2.28
C PRO A 134 22.88 -12.30 2.86
N GLY A 135 22.94 -11.42 3.85
CA GLY A 135 24.21 -10.97 4.45
C GLY A 135 24.88 -9.80 3.73
N THR A 136 24.28 -9.25 2.67
CA THR A 136 24.79 -8.02 2.03
C THR A 136 24.76 -6.85 3.01
N GLU A 137 25.86 -6.08 3.07
CA GLU A 137 25.95 -4.88 3.90
C GLU A 137 25.36 -3.65 3.19
N ALA A 138 24.74 -2.77 3.97
CA ALA A 138 24.15 -1.54 3.49
C ALA A 138 25.18 -0.44 3.16
N GLY A 139 26.40 -0.55 3.73
CA GLY A 139 27.46 0.42 3.59
C GLY A 139 27.72 1.26 4.85
N ASP A 140 26.94 1.08 5.89
CA ASP A 140 27.12 1.66 7.24
C ASP A 140 27.57 0.61 8.28
N GLY A 141 27.94 -0.60 7.80
CA GLY A 141 28.33 -1.74 8.62
C GLY A 141 27.14 -2.52 9.18
N SER A 142 25.91 -2.22 8.74
CA SER A 142 24.71 -3.00 9.03
C SER A 142 24.26 -3.80 7.81
N LEU A 143 23.28 -4.70 7.98
CA LEU A 143 22.73 -5.46 6.87
C LEU A 143 21.83 -4.61 5.98
N LEU A 144 21.82 -4.93 4.70
CA LEU A 144 20.82 -4.44 3.76
C LEU A 144 19.52 -5.21 3.97
N ARG A 145 18.40 -4.48 4.16
CA ARG A 145 17.07 -5.07 4.35
C ARG A 145 16.06 -4.49 3.34
N PRO A 146 14.90 -5.17 3.13
CA PRO A 146 13.81 -4.60 2.37
C PRO A 146 13.36 -3.26 2.97
N PHE A 147 13.07 -2.27 2.14
CA PHE A 147 12.52 -0.98 2.57
C PHE A 147 11.01 -1.10 2.86
N ILE A 148 10.70 -1.86 3.89
CA ILE A 148 9.34 -2.20 4.34
C ILE A 148 9.21 -1.80 5.81
N VAL A 149 8.08 -1.22 6.17
CA VAL A 149 7.71 -0.99 7.57
C VAL A 149 7.21 -2.32 8.14
N PHE A 150 7.98 -2.92 9.02
CA PHE A 150 7.59 -4.15 9.71
C PHE A 150 6.60 -3.86 10.85
N PHE A 151 5.79 -4.86 11.19
CA PHE A 151 4.97 -4.75 12.38
C PHE A 151 5.85 -4.50 13.61
N GLY A 152 5.40 -3.59 14.48
CA GLY A 152 6.18 -3.10 15.62
C GLY A 152 7.02 -1.85 15.33
N GLU A 153 7.25 -1.51 14.06
CA GLU A 153 7.96 -0.28 13.67
C GLU A 153 7.02 0.92 13.53
N SER A 154 7.58 2.12 13.64
CA SER A 154 6.84 3.36 13.36
C SER A 154 6.49 3.47 11.88
N VAL A 155 5.37 4.14 11.58
CA VAL A 155 4.89 4.42 10.21
C VAL A 155 5.08 5.92 9.92
N PRO A 156 6.26 6.37 9.43
CA PRO A 156 6.56 7.79 9.30
C PRO A 156 5.63 8.53 8.35
N MET A 157 5.15 7.82 7.33
CA MET A 157 4.28 8.41 6.30
C MET A 157 2.83 8.58 6.76
N ILE A 158 2.51 8.25 8.03
CA ILE A 158 1.14 8.45 8.56
C ILE A 158 0.79 9.93 8.71
N GLU A 159 1.75 10.79 9.08
CA GLU A 159 1.52 12.23 9.21
C GLU A 159 1.20 12.88 7.86
N PRO A 160 2.04 12.75 6.81
CA PRO A 160 1.71 13.25 5.46
C PRO A 160 0.39 12.69 4.92
N ALA A 161 0.08 11.42 5.20
CA ALA A 161 -1.19 10.81 4.81
C ALA A 161 -2.39 11.45 5.53
N ALA A 162 -2.27 11.69 6.84
CA ALA A 162 -3.32 12.35 7.62
C ALA A 162 -3.56 13.79 7.11
N GLU A 163 -2.51 14.54 6.79
CA GLU A 163 -2.62 15.88 6.19
C GLU A 163 -3.37 15.84 4.85
N ALA A 164 -3.06 14.87 3.99
CA ALA A 164 -3.76 14.70 2.72
C ALA A 164 -5.24 14.40 2.94
N VAL A 165 -5.59 13.51 3.90
CA VAL A 165 -6.98 13.19 4.24
C VAL A 165 -7.72 14.40 4.83
N GLN A 166 -7.08 15.19 5.69
CA GLN A 166 -7.67 16.43 6.24
C GLN A 166 -8.02 17.46 5.16
N GLN A 167 -7.29 17.45 4.06
CA GLN A 167 -7.53 18.34 2.94
C GLN A 167 -8.54 17.81 1.92
N ALA A 168 -8.89 16.53 1.98
CA ALA A 168 -9.77 15.88 1.02
C ALA A 168 -11.14 16.57 0.91
N ASP A 169 -11.67 16.64 -0.31
CA ASP A 169 -13.05 16.99 -0.61
C ASP A 169 -13.88 15.73 -0.87
N ILE A 170 -13.23 14.63 -1.25
CA ILE A 170 -13.80 13.30 -1.44
C ILE A 170 -12.76 12.29 -0.94
N PHE A 171 -13.18 11.30 -0.16
CA PHE A 171 -12.32 10.22 0.34
C PHE A 171 -12.81 8.87 -0.15
N VAL A 172 -11.91 8.06 -0.71
CA VAL A 172 -12.23 6.75 -1.29
C VAL A 172 -11.34 5.68 -0.67
N ILE A 173 -11.94 4.61 -0.20
CA ILE A 173 -11.25 3.48 0.42
C ILE A 173 -11.41 2.28 -0.52
N ILE A 174 -10.31 1.60 -0.89
CA ILE A 174 -10.34 0.46 -1.82
C ILE A 174 -9.57 -0.72 -1.28
N GLY A 175 -10.23 -1.89 -1.19
CA GLY A 175 -9.57 -3.16 -0.95
C GLY A 175 -8.82 -3.27 0.37
N THR A 176 -9.37 -2.67 1.42
CA THR A 176 -8.85 -2.78 2.79
C THR A 176 -9.97 -3.06 3.78
N SER A 177 -9.70 -3.98 4.68
CA SER A 177 -10.64 -4.34 5.77
C SER A 177 -10.68 -3.32 6.90
N LEU A 178 -9.88 -2.25 6.85
CA LEU A 178 -9.71 -1.22 7.90
C LEU A 178 -9.34 -1.81 9.28
N ASN A 179 -8.57 -2.90 9.29
CA ASN A 179 -8.15 -3.58 10.52
C ASN A 179 -6.67 -3.37 10.87
N VAL A 180 -5.89 -2.70 10.00
CA VAL A 180 -4.46 -2.45 10.21
C VAL A 180 -4.26 -1.00 10.64
N TYR A 181 -3.85 -0.80 11.88
CA TYR A 181 -3.51 0.51 12.42
C TYR A 181 -2.01 0.80 12.22
N PRO A 182 -1.61 2.08 12.02
CA PRO A 182 -2.44 3.30 12.11
C PRO A 182 -3.25 3.62 10.85
N ALA A 183 -3.04 2.93 9.72
CA ALA A 183 -3.69 3.23 8.43
C ALA A 183 -5.23 3.27 8.52
N ALA A 184 -5.84 2.31 9.24
CA ALA A 184 -7.28 2.28 9.45
C ALA A 184 -7.84 3.54 10.16
N GLY A 185 -7.01 4.20 10.97
CA GLY A 185 -7.36 5.43 11.67
C GLY A 185 -7.44 6.67 10.77
N LEU A 186 -6.92 6.61 9.54
CA LEU A 186 -6.91 7.76 8.63
C LEU A 186 -8.30 8.31 8.32
N ILE A 187 -9.33 7.46 8.30
CA ILE A 187 -10.71 7.90 8.09
C ILE A 187 -11.17 8.96 9.12
N SER A 188 -10.63 8.92 10.35
CA SER A 188 -10.99 9.88 11.41
C SER A 188 -10.48 11.30 11.15
N TYR A 189 -9.56 11.48 10.21
CA TYR A 189 -9.03 12.79 9.82
C TYR A 189 -9.85 13.45 8.72
N THR A 190 -10.87 12.80 8.17
CA THR A 190 -11.74 13.40 7.14
C THR A 190 -12.50 14.59 7.69
N LYS A 191 -12.70 15.63 6.85
CA LYS A 191 -13.59 16.74 7.18
C LYS A 191 -15.03 16.23 7.39
N PRO A 192 -15.83 16.88 8.26
CA PRO A 192 -17.24 16.57 8.37
C PRO A 192 -17.96 16.67 7.03
N HIS A 193 -18.89 15.76 6.77
CA HIS A 193 -19.83 15.78 5.64
C HIS A 193 -19.26 15.64 4.23
N ILE A 194 -17.97 15.32 4.06
CA ILE A 194 -17.47 14.96 2.74
C ILE A 194 -18.01 13.59 2.29
N PRO A 195 -18.19 13.36 0.99
CA PRO A 195 -18.48 12.03 0.47
C PRO A 195 -17.34 11.05 0.80
N ILE A 196 -17.71 9.89 1.34
CA ILE A 196 -16.79 8.79 1.60
C ILE A 196 -17.32 7.55 0.88
N TYR A 197 -16.49 6.96 0.03
CA TYR A 197 -16.79 5.74 -0.71
C TYR A 197 -15.90 4.60 -0.23
N LEU A 198 -16.47 3.39 -0.18
CA LEU A 198 -15.75 2.17 0.11
C LEU A 198 -15.96 1.19 -1.05
N ILE A 199 -14.89 0.74 -1.67
CA ILE A 199 -14.89 -0.28 -2.73
C ILE A 199 -14.25 -1.55 -2.17
N ASP A 200 -15.06 -2.54 -1.88
CA ASP A 200 -14.62 -3.85 -1.40
C ASP A 200 -15.74 -4.88 -1.66
N PRO A 201 -15.44 -6.08 -2.17
CA PRO A 201 -16.46 -7.11 -2.40
C PRO A 201 -17.03 -7.70 -1.11
N GLY A 202 -16.29 -7.58 0.00
CA GLY A 202 -16.70 -8.09 1.31
C GLY A 202 -17.35 -7.04 2.19
N ALA A 203 -18.02 -7.49 3.24
CA ALA A 203 -18.54 -6.61 4.28
C ALA A 203 -17.36 -6.07 5.12
N VAL A 204 -17.20 -4.76 5.15
CA VAL A 204 -16.17 -4.08 5.97
C VAL A 204 -16.85 -3.41 7.16
N ASN A 205 -16.32 -3.65 8.36
CA ASN A 205 -16.81 -3.00 9.56
C ASN A 205 -16.31 -1.55 9.62
N THR A 206 -17.21 -0.60 9.42
CA THR A 206 -16.91 0.84 9.46
C THR A 206 -17.24 1.47 10.82
N ASN A 207 -17.54 0.66 11.85
CA ASN A 207 -17.94 1.06 13.19
C ASN A 207 -19.12 2.04 13.28
N GLY A 208 -19.87 2.23 12.19
CA GLY A 208 -21.09 3.04 12.14
C GLY A 208 -20.91 4.55 12.35
N TYR A 209 -19.69 5.04 12.48
CA TYR A 209 -19.41 6.46 12.75
C TYR A 209 -19.48 7.37 11.52
N TYR A 210 -19.47 6.78 10.31
CA TYR A 210 -19.37 7.53 9.06
C TYR A 210 -20.49 7.12 8.11
N LYS A 211 -21.06 8.10 7.40
CA LYS A 211 -21.94 7.82 6.26
C LYS A 211 -21.06 7.44 5.07
N ILE A 212 -20.86 6.15 4.88
CA ILE A 212 -20.03 5.60 3.80
C ILE A 212 -20.94 4.96 2.75
N GLU A 213 -20.73 5.32 1.49
CA GLU A 213 -21.35 4.64 0.37
C GLU A 213 -20.51 3.42 -0.03
N HIS A 214 -21.04 2.22 0.17
CA HIS A 214 -20.33 0.97 -0.08
C HIS A 214 -20.66 0.42 -1.47
N ILE A 215 -19.65 0.38 -2.33
CA ILE A 215 -19.69 -0.25 -3.65
C ILE A 215 -19.14 -1.67 -3.49
N MET A 216 -20.01 -2.66 -3.38
CA MET A 216 -19.66 -4.08 -3.12
C MET A 216 -19.12 -4.76 -4.37
N LYS A 217 -17.94 -4.33 -4.84
CA LYS A 217 -17.28 -4.82 -6.06
C LYS A 217 -15.77 -4.89 -5.87
N GLY A 218 -15.10 -5.68 -6.74
CA GLY A 218 -13.64 -5.63 -6.86
C GLY A 218 -13.15 -4.25 -7.33
N ALA A 219 -11.84 -4.04 -7.26
CA ALA A 219 -11.24 -2.74 -7.52
C ALA A 219 -11.58 -2.18 -8.91
N SER A 220 -11.45 -2.98 -9.97
CA SER A 220 -11.70 -2.52 -11.34
C SER A 220 -13.17 -2.13 -11.59
N ASP A 221 -14.10 -2.99 -11.21
CA ASP A 221 -15.52 -2.72 -11.44
C ASP A 221 -16.08 -1.68 -10.47
N GLY A 222 -15.58 -1.65 -9.25
CA GLY A 222 -15.91 -0.60 -8.28
C GLY A 222 -15.45 0.78 -8.73
N MET A 223 -14.25 0.87 -9.30
CA MET A 223 -13.72 2.13 -9.84
C MET A 223 -14.48 2.61 -11.07
N LYS A 224 -14.97 1.71 -11.94
CA LYS A 224 -15.87 2.08 -13.06
C LYS A 224 -17.15 2.73 -12.54
N GLU A 225 -17.78 2.13 -11.52
CA GLU A 225 -19.00 2.66 -10.90
C GLU A 225 -18.74 4.01 -10.21
N LEU A 226 -17.68 4.11 -9.40
CA LEU A 226 -17.30 5.35 -8.75
C LEU A 226 -17.10 6.49 -9.77
N LYS A 227 -16.42 6.21 -10.88
CA LYS A 227 -16.20 7.21 -11.94
C LYS A 227 -17.52 7.77 -12.50
N GLU A 228 -18.55 6.95 -12.66
CA GLU A 228 -19.87 7.44 -13.11
C GLU A 228 -20.60 8.25 -12.02
N ILE A 229 -20.38 7.92 -10.73
CA ILE A 229 -20.90 8.71 -9.61
C ILE A 229 -20.24 10.10 -9.58
N LEU A 230 -18.93 10.18 -9.76
CA LEU A 230 -18.16 11.41 -9.69
C LEU A 230 -18.39 12.38 -10.86
N LYS A 231 -18.98 11.92 -11.98
CA LYS A 231 -19.35 12.77 -13.14
C LYS A 231 -20.63 13.58 -12.89
N LYS A 232 -21.42 13.23 -11.90
CA LYS A 232 -22.70 13.90 -11.54
C LYS A 232 -22.46 15.09 -10.62
#